data_b938122ec3eb0a4f811ea118617b7609
#
_entry.id   b938122ec3eb0a4f811ea118617b7609
#
_cell.length_a   1.000
_cell.length_b   1.000
_cell.length_c   1.000
_cell.angle_alpha   90.00
_cell.angle_beta   90.00
_cell.angle_gamma   90.00
#
_symmetry.space_group_name_H-M   'P 1'
#
loop_
_entity.id
_entity.type
_entity.pdbx_description
1 polymer ?
#
loop_
_entity_poly.entity_id
_entity_poly.type
_entity_poly.pdbx_seq_one_letter_code
_entity_poly.pdbx_strand_id
1 'polypeptide(L)'
;METEENDQLPFLDTCVLLQDDGSLETKVYRKPTHTDQYLNWESNHHLEHKRSVVRTLLRRAEKVVSREQDRKTEVKHIKKVLKVNGYKSWIFKLPKRKKTANDQEEPGPGTPKKKTPVALPYIKGLSEKLQRIFRQHGISSFHKPFNNLRSFIVKPKDSCEKMKKCGVVYSVKCGTCEKEYIGETARALGTRMKEHTDGKHQSSAITEHQEVTGHRCDIDSTKILTQEERLFPRKIREALKIHQRRPALNRDKGYEIPPVILQLLPRDFRSHVTSTHQ
;
A
#
# COMPACT_ATOMS: atom_id res chain seq x y z
N MET A 1 -5.68 25.76 -18.18
CA MET A 1 -4.32 26.29 -18.33
C MET A 1 -4.20 27.38 -17.27
N GLU A 2 -3.20 27.33 -16.39
CA GLU A 2 -2.98 28.39 -15.42
C GLU A 2 -2.37 29.58 -16.18
N THR A 3 -2.91 30.77 -16.00
CA THR A 3 -2.47 32.01 -16.65
C THR A 3 -1.82 32.90 -15.59
N GLU A 4 -0.95 33.77 -16.04
CA GLU A 4 -0.32 34.79 -15.19
C GLU A 4 -1.38 35.80 -14.69
N GLU A 5 -1.31 36.14 -13.41
CA GLU A 5 -2.09 37.17 -12.79
C GLU A 5 -1.17 38.04 -11.90
N ASN A 6 -1.12 39.33 -12.11
CA ASN A 6 -0.32 40.30 -11.35
C ASN A 6 1.17 39.93 -11.23
N ASP A 7 1.82 39.67 -12.39
CA ASP A 7 3.23 39.28 -12.48
C ASP A 7 3.58 38.01 -11.70
N GLN A 8 2.57 37.17 -11.45
CA GLN A 8 2.71 35.92 -10.71
C GLN A 8 2.14 34.75 -11.48
N LEU A 9 2.93 33.69 -11.63
CA LEU A 9 2.48 32.45 -12.23
C LEU A 9 2.67 31.28 -11.24
N PRO A 10 1.56 30.76 -10.67
CA PRO A 10 1.63 29.56 -9.86
C PRO A 10 1.84 28.32 -10.75
N PHE A 11 2.88 27.54 -10.45
CA PHE A 11 3.15 26.28 -11.14
C PHE A 11 3.50 25.19 -10.13
N LEU A 12 2.66 24.18 -10.04
CA LEU A 12 2.74 23.09 -9.05
C LEU A 12 2.76 23.63 -7.61
N ASP A 13 3.89 23.58 -6.93
CA ASP A 13 4.10 24.10 -5.56
C ASP A 13 5.10 25.28 -5.52
N THR A 14 5.33 25.89 -6.67
CA THR A 14 6.20 27.06 -6.89
C THR A 14 5.38 28.22 -7.47
N CYS A 15 5.58 29.43 -6.97
CA CYS A 15 5.10 30.65 -7.61
C CYS A 15 6.31 31.36 -8.23
N VAL A 16 6.23 31.62 -9.54
CA VAL A 16 7.21 32.42 -10.27
C VAL A 16 6.73 33.86 -10.28
N LEU A 17 7.59 34.79 -9.91
CA LEU A 17 7.34 36.23 -9.90
C LEU A 17 8.25 36.91 -10.91
N LEU A 18 7.64 37.72 -11.78
CA LEU A 18 8.37 38.62 -12.64
C LEU A 18 8.63 39.92 -11.88
N GLN A 19 9.88 40.37 -11.86
CA GLN A 19 10.28 41.61 -11.20
C GLN A 19 10.33 42.75 -12.24
N ASP A 20 10.29 44.01 -11.79
CA ASP A 20 10.33 45.21 -12.66
C ASP A 20 11.59 45.28 -13.52
N ASP A 21 12.69 44.65 -13.08
CA ASP A 21 13.94 44.56 -13.82
C ASP A 21 13.97 43.41 -14.87
N GLY A 22 12.86 42.68 -15.02
CA GLY A 22 12.75 41.52 -15.89
C GLY A 22 13.32 40.22 -15.32
N SER A 23 13.84 40.23 -14.08
CA SER A 23 14.34 39.02 -13.44
C SER A 23 13.20 38.14 -12.91
N LEU A 24 13.44 36.84 -12.85
CA LEU A 24 12.47 35.89 -12.30
C LEU A 24 12.86 35.46 -10.91
N GLU A 25 11.90 35.51 -10.02
CA GLU A 25 12.02 35.03 -8.65
C GLU A 25 11.03 33.91 -8.37
N THR A 26 11.37 33.06 -7.42
CA THR A 26 10.52 31.93 -7.05
C THR A 26 10.24 31.90 -5.57
N LYS A 27 9.00 31.56 -5.23
CA LYS A 27 8.51 31.36 -3.85
C LYS A 27 7.74 30.03 -3.76
N VAL A 28 7.56 29.53 -2.55
CA VAL A 28 6.70 28.36 -2.32
C VAL A 28 5.26 28.79 -2.51
N TYR A 29 4.57 28.13 -3.46
CA TYR A 29 3.13 28.30 -3.66
C TYR A 29 2.33 27.32 -2.79
N ARG A 30 1.26 27.82 -2.21
CA ARG A 30 0.24 27.02 -1.52
C ARG A 30 -1.12 27.35 -2.10
N LYS A 31 -1.81 26.33 -2.58
CA LYS A 31 -3.18 26.50 -3.07
C LYS A 31 -4.08 27.07 -1.97
N PRO A 32 -5.12 27.87 -2.31
CA PRO A 32 -6.06 28.40 -1.31
C PRO A 32 -6.70 27.32 -0.42
N THR A 33 -6.82 26.09 -0.95
CA THR A 33 -7.33 24.92 -0.22
C THR A 33 -6.30 24.24 0.67
N HIS A 34 -5.06 24.74 0.72
CA HIS A 34 -4.00 24.14 1.54
C HIS A 34 -4.26 24.38 3.03
N THR A 35 -4.27 23.32 3.82
CA THR A 35 -4.65 23.35 5.24
C THR A 35 -3.47 23.38 6.20
N ASP A 36 -2.24 23.35 5.71
CA ASP A 36 -1.01 23.20 6.52
C ASP A 36 -1.01 21.95 7.44
N GLN A 37 -1.85 20.95 7.11
CA GLN A 37 -1.87 19.69 7.83
C GLN A 37 -0.82 18.75 7.26
N TYR A 38 0.10 18.34 8.12
CA TYR A 38 1.16 17.39 7.84
C TYR A 38 1.00 16.13 8.70
N LEU A 39 1.91 15.17 8.56
CA LEU A 39 1.93 13.99 9.40
C LEU A 39 1.99 14.42 10.88
N ASN A 40 0.94 14.12 11.64
CA ASN A 40 0.88 14.49 13.05
C ASN A 40 1.98 13.79 13.86
N TRP A 41 2.55 14.50 14.84
CA TRP A 41 3.59 13.95 15.71
C TRP A 41 3.11 12.72 16.50
N GLU A 42 1.87 12.72 16.97
CA GLU A 42 1.30 11.60 17.73
C GLU A 42 0.89 10.41 16.86
N SER A 43 0.97 10.54 15.51
CA SER A 43 0.66 9.43 14.61
C SER A 43 1.57 8.22 14.83
N ASN A 44 1.05 7.02 14.63
CA ASN A 44 1.81 5.76 14.77
C ASN A 44 2.73 5.52 13.56
N HIS A 45 3.74 6.40 13.40
CA HIS A 45 4.77 6.28 12.36
C HIS A 45 6.15 6.28 13.02
N HIS A 46 7.09 5.56 12.41
CA HIS A 46 8.48 5.57 12.84
C HIS A 46 9.06 7.00 12.82
N LEU A 47 9.95 7.31 13.77
CA LEU A 47 10.54 8.64 13.95
C LEU A 47 11.20 9.19 12.67
N GLU A 48 11.81 8.32 11.85
CA GLU A 48 12.43 8.75 10.59
C GLU A 48 11.42 9.28 9.56
N HIS A 49 10.18 8.77 9.55
CA HIS A 49 9.12 9.35 8.72
C HIS A 49 8.80 10.78 9.14
N LYS A 50 8.68 11.02 10.45
CA LYS A 50 8.43 12.36 11.01
C LYS A 50 9.59 13.32 10.72
N ARG A 51 10.84 12.86 10.87
CA ARG A 51 12.04 13.62 10.50
C ARG A 51 12.09 13.91 9.00
N SER A 52 11.65 12.98 8.16
CA SER A 52 11.60 13.14 6.71
C SER A 52 10.69 14.29 6.31
N VAL A 53 9.51 14.43 6.93
CA VAL A 53 8.62 15.58 6.70
C VAL A 53 9.34 16.91 6.95
N VAL A 54 9.99 17.04 8.10
CA VAL A 54 10.74 18.26 8.44
C VAL A 54 11.84 18.56 7.42
N ARG A 55 12.64 17.53 7.08
CA ARG A 55 13.75 17.69 6.11
C ARG A 55 13.23 18.08 4.73
N THR A 56 12.15 17.47 4.28
CA THR A 56 11.55 17.75 2.96
C THR A 56 11.05 19.19 2.88
N LEU A 57 10.33 19.66 3.88
CA LEU A 57 9.82 21.02 3.90
C LEU A 57 10.95 22.06 3.96
N LEU A 58 11.94 21.88 4.83
CA LEU A 58 13.08 22.79 4.92
C LEU A 58 13.92 22.76 3.63
N ARG A 59 14.14 21.61 3.03
CA ARG A 59 14.86 21.50 1.75
C ARG A 59 14.07 22.14 0.61
N ARG A 60 12.74 22.05 0.61
CA ARG A 60 11.90 22.76 -0.35
C ARG A 60 12.06 24.27 -0.23
N ALA A 61 11.98 24.82 0.98
CA ALA A 61 12.22 26.24 1.20
C ALA A 61 13.62 26.68 0.73
N GLU A 62 14.66 25.86 0.99
CA GLU A 62 16.04 26.15 0.59
C GLU A 62 16.26 26.09 -0.95
N LYS A 63 15.51 25.21 -1.66
CA LYS A 63 15.68 25.02 -3.11
C LYS A 63 14.78 25.88 -3.98
N VAL A 64 13.54 26.13 -3.50
CA VAL A 64 12.51 26.81 -4.28
C VAL A 64 12.58 28.31 -4.11
N VAL A 65 12.94 28.81 -2.92
CA VAL A 65 12.88 30.24 -2.64
C VAL A 65 14.17 30.93 -3.03
N SER A 66 14.08 31.88 -3.97
CA SER A 66 15.23 32.62 -4.50
C SER A 66 15.78 33.62 -3.49
N ARG A 67 14.93 34.48 -2.93
CA ARG A 67 15.33 35.55 -1.99
C ARG A 67 15.59 35.02 -0.58
N GLU A 68 16.69 35.45 0.02
CA GLU A 68 17.07 35.09 1.40
C GLU A 68 15.99 35.50 2.42
N GLN A 69 15.39 36.69 2.25
CA GLN A 69 14.37 37.20 3.15
C GLN A 69 13.10 36.34 3.11
N ASP A 70 12.65 35.99 1.92
CA ASP A 70 11.48 35.13 1.72
C ASP A 70 11.73 33.71 2.24
N ARG A 71 12.96 33.20 2.06
CA ARG A 71 13.38 31.91 2.62
C ARG A 71 13.34 31.92 4.16
N LYS A 72 13.78 32.98 4.81
CA LYS A 72 13.66 33.11 6.28
C LYS A 72 12.20 33.12 6.73
N THR A 73 11.34 33.81 5.99
CA THR A 73 9.89 33.86 6.24
C THR A 73 9.26 32.49 6.08
N GLU A 74 9.59 31.77 4.99
CA GLU A 74 9.11 30.42 4.73
C GLU A 74 9.57 29.43 5.83
N VAL A 75 10.82 29.47 6.23
CA VAL A 75 11.34 28.63 7.33
C VAL A 75 10.62 28.92 8.65
N LYS A 76 10.31 30.20 8.94
CA LYS A 76 9.53 30.61 10.12
C LYS A 76 8.12 30.03 10.06
N HIS A 77 7.46 30.12 8.89
CA HIS A 77 6.15 29.52 8.64
C HIS A 77 6.17 28.01 8.86
N ILE A 78 7.09 27.28 8.23
CA ILE A 78 7.24 25.82 8.39
C ILE A 78 7.38 25.43 9.87
N LYS A 79 8.23 26.14 10.63
CA LYS A 79 8.41 25.87 12.07
C LYS A 79 7.13 26.10 12.86
N LYS A 80 6.38 27.18 12.55
CA LYS A 80 5.09 27.47 13.18
C LYS A 80 4.09 26.37 12.93
N VAL A 81 3.90 26.00 11.67
CA VAL A 81 2.94 24.97 11.23
C VAL A 81 3.28 23.59 11.81
N LEU A 82 4.54 23.19 11.77
CA LEU A 82 4.95 21.90 12.34
C LEU A 82 4.76 21.86 13.87
N LYS A 83 4.93 22.97 14.59
CA LYS A 83 4.59 23.05 16.02
C LYS A 83 3.09 22.80 16.25
N VAL A 84 2.20 23.35 15.42
CA VAL A 84 0.76 23.08 15.48
C VAL A 84 0.47 21.60 15.21
N ASN A 85 1.23 20.94 14.32
CA ASN A 85 1.16 19.49 14.08
C ASN A 85 1.86 18.64 15.16
N GLY A 86 2.22 19.24 16.32
CA GLY A 86 2.77 18.57 17.49
C GLY A 86 4.29 18.36 17.49
N TYR A 87 5.02 18.86 16.48
CA TYR A 87 6.48 18.67 16.40
C TYR A 87 7.24 19.48 17.46
N LYS A 88 8.15 18.80 18.14
CA LYS A 88 8.96 19.39 19.22
C LYS A 88 10.15 20.18 18.67
N SER A 89 10.57 21.22 19.36
CA SER A 89 11.61 22.17 18.87
C SER A 89 12.97 21.54 18.58
N TRP A 90 13.35 20.45 19.25
CA TRP A 90 14.63 19.78 19.02
C TRP A 90 14.76 19.18 17.61
N ILE A 91 13.62 18.83 16.97
CA ILE A 91 13.63 18.19 15.64
C ILE A 91 14.11 19.16 14.54
N PHE A 92 13.99 20.47 14.75
CA PHE A 92 14.45 21.48 13.80
C PHE A 92 15.98 21.68 13.83
N LYS A 93 16.67 21.16 14.86
CA LYS A 93 18.12 21.20 15.02
C LYS A 93 18.82 19.98 14.43
N LEU A 94 18.11 19.14 13.65
CA LEU A 94 18.69 17.95 13.06
C LEU A 94 19.84 18.33 12.12
N PRO A 95 21.01 17.69 12.24
CA PRO A 95 22.10 17.91 11.32
C PRO A 95 21.67 17.55 9.89
N LYS A 96 22.11 18.36 8.92
CA LYS A 96 21.95 18.02 7.50
C LYS A 96 22.54 16.63 7.31
N ARG A 97 21.77 15.71 6.67
CA ARG A 97 22.31 14.38 6.34
C ARG A 97 23.57 14.56 5.51
N LYS A 98 24.71 14.21 6.05
CA LYS A 98 25.94 14.16 5.26
C LYS A 98 25.68 13.21 4.09
N LYS A 99 25.84 13.68 2.86
CA LYS A 99 25.86 12.80 1.70
C LYS A 99 27.00 11.81 1.96
N THR A 100 26.68 10.55 2.15
CA THR A 100 27.69 9.50 2.11
C THR A 100 28.16 9.38 0.66
N ALA A 101 29.46 9.19 0.44
CA ALA A 101 30.04 9.05 -0.90
C ALA A 101 29.33 8.01 -1.78
N ASN A 102 28.63 7.06 -1.17
CA ASN A 102 27.78 6.06 -1.81
C ASN A 102 26.47 6.57 -2.47
N ASP A 103 26.10 7.85 -2.31
CA ASP A 103 24.89 8.41 -2.93
C ASP A 103 25.16 8.94 -4.38
N GLN A 104 26.40 8.87 -4.86
CA GLN A 104 26.82 9.41 -6.17
C GLN A 104 27.39 8.39 -7.16
N GLU A 105 27.65 7.16 -6.75
CA GLU A 105 28.14 6.14 -7.65
C GLU A 105 26.97 5.41 -8.32
N GLU A 106 26.78 5.64 -9.61
CA GLU A 106 26.09 4.69 -10.47
C GLU A 106 26.84 3.35 -10.37
N PRO A 107 26.15 2.22 -10.15
CA PRO A 107 26.80 0.93 -10.02
C PRO A 107 27.49 0.57 -11.33
N GLY A 108 28.82 0.65 -11.36
CA GLY A 108 29.63 0.16 -12.47
C GLY A 108 29.42 -1.35 -12.70
N PRO A 109 29.69 -1.87 -13.91
CA PRO A 109 29.56 -3.28 -14.20
C PRO A 109 30.52 -4.10 -13.31
N GLY A 110 29.96 -4.89 -12.39
CA GLY A 110 30.72 -5.73 -11.45
C GLY A 110 30.53 -5.45 -9.96
N THR A 111 29.79 -4.40 -9.58
CA THR A 111 29.48 -4.16 -8.16
C THR A 111 28.46 -5.19 -7.62
N PRO A 112 28.69 -5.76 -6.42
CA PRO A 112 27.73 -6.71 -5.83
C PRO A 112 26.37 -6.05 -5.69
N LYS A 113 25.32 -6.66 -6.26
CA LYS A 113 23.94 -6.16 -6.22
C LYS A 113 23.58 -5.79 -4.77
N LYS A 114 23.30 -4.51 -4.50
CA LYS A 114 22.80 -4.05 -3.21
C LYS A 114 21.61 -4.94 -2.81
N LYS A 115 21.73 -5.68 -1.71
CA LYS A 115 20.65 -6.53 -1.20
C LYS A 115 19.41 -5.66 -0.97
N THR A 116 18.28 -6.06 -1.54
CA THR A 116 17.01 -5.33 -1.39
C THR A 116 16.62 -5.28 0.09
N PRO A 117 16.39 -4.10 0.68
CA PRO A 117 16.05 -3.99 2.08
C PRO A 117 14.67 -4.60 2.37
N VAL A 118 14.55 -5.24 3.52
CA VAL A 118 13.29 -5.86 3.99
C VAL A 118 12.35 -4.79 4.54
N ALA A 119 11.10 -4.79 4.08
CA ALA A 119 10.07 -3.91 4.59
C ALA A 119 9.44 -4.50 5.86
N LEU A 120 9.49 -3.78 6.97
CA LEU A 120 8.88 -4.17 8.24
C LEU A 120 7.64 -3.31 8.50
N PRO A 121 6.47 -3.91 8.84
CA PRO A 121 5.35 -3.16 9.40
C PRO A 121 5.81 -2.45 10.67
N TYR A 122 5.44 -1.18 10.85
CA TYR A 122 5.85 -0.44 12.03
C TYR A 122 4.93 -0.74 13.23
N ILE A 123 5.51 -1.36 14.25
CA ILE A 123 4.90 -1.55 15.57
C ILE A 123 5.90 -0.99 16.57
N LYS A 124 5.52 0.07 17.27
CA LYS A 124 6.38 0.78 18.25
C LYS A 124 6.97 -0.19 19.29
N GLY A 125 8.27 -0.12 19.47
CA GLY A 125 9.02 -0.97 20.42
C GLY A 125 9.41 -2.34 19.89
N LEU A 126 8.62 -2.95 18.99
CA LEU A 126 8.92 -4.24 18.37
C LEU A 126 9.77 -4.08 17.10
N SER A 127 9.34 -3.22 16.20
CA SER A 127 10.00 -3.07 14.89
C SER A 127 11.41 -2.53 15.02
N GLU A 128 11.68 -1.69 15.99
CA GLU A 128 13.03 -1.19 16.28
C GLU A 128 13.96 -2.32 16.81
N LYS A 129 13.42 -3.23 17.64
CA LYS A 129 14.16 -4.39 18.12
C LYS A 129 14.50 -5.34 16.97
N LEU A 130 13.52 -5.64 16.11
CA LEU A 130 13.72 -6.48 14.92
C LEU A 130 14.74 -5.85 13.96
N GLN A 131 14.66 -4.55 13.71
CA GLN A 131 15.63 -3.85 12.86
C GLN A 131 17.05 -3.96 13.42
N ARG A 132 17.21 -3.91 14.74
CA ARG A 132 18.52 -4.08 15.39
C ARG A 132 19.08 -5.48 15.16
N ILE A 133 18.24 -6.52 15.32
CA ILE A 133 18.63 -7.91 15.07
C ILE A 133 19.00 -8.10 13.59
N PHE A 134 18.17 -7.62 12.66
CA PHE A 134 18.46 -7.72 11.23
C PHE A 134 19.78 -7.06 10.84
N ARG A 135 20.08 -5.91 11.45
CA ARG A 135 21.36 -5.22 11.22
C ARG A 135 22.56 -6.04 11.70
N GLN A 136 22.45 -6.76 12.82
CA GLN A 136 23.51 -7.66 13.31
C GLN A 136 23.80 -8.78 12.31
N HIS A 137 22.79 -9.23 11.56
CA HIS A 137 22.92 -10.24 10.51
C HIS A 137 23.15 -9.65 9.10
N GLY A 138 23.54 -8.38 9.00
CA GLY A 138 23.81 -7.72 7.70
C GLY A 138 22.57 -7.51 6.81
N ILE A 139 21.36 -7.63 7.38
CA ILE A 139 20.11 -7.45 6.66
C ILE A 139 19.66 -6.00 6.83
N SER A 140 19.58 -5.26 5.71
CA SER A 140 19.00 -3.92 5.68
C SER A 140 17.47 -3.99 5.76
N SER A 141 16.86 -3.14 6.57
CA SER A 141 15.40 -3.09 6.70
C SER A 141 14.90 -1.66 6.83
N PHE A 142 13.65 -1.44 6.45
CA PHE A 142 12.98 -0.15 6.59
C PHE A 142 11.54 -0.35 7.09
N HIS A 143 11.00 0.68 7.74
CA HIS A 143 9.66 0.61 8.32
C HIS A 143 8.60 1.11 7.32
N LYS A 144 7.46 0.39 7.28
CA LYS A 144 6.23 0.85 6.62
C LYS A 144 5.14 1.05 7.65
N PRO A 145 4.24 2.03 7.50
CA PRO A 145 3.04 2.11 8.32
C PRO A 145 2.26 0.79 8.21
N PHE A 146 1.77 0.27 9.35
CA PHE A 146 0.99 -0.97 9.36
C PHE A 146 -0.32 -0.80 8.59
N ASN A 147 -1.03 0.32 8.86
CA ASN A 147 -2.23 0.73 8.15
C ASN A 147 -2.11 2.19 7.72
N ASN A 148 -2.74 2.55 6.61
CA ASN A 148 -2.89 3.93 6.19
C ASN A 148 -4.33 4.18 5.72
N LEU A 149 -4.77 5.42 5.80
CA LEU A 149 -6.12 5.82 5.41
C LEU A 149 -6.45 5.45 3.97
N ARG A 150 -5.45 5.43 3.08
CA ARG A 150 -5.64 5.08 1.67
C ARG A 150 -6.19 3.66 1.47
N SER A 151 -5.96 2.74 2.41
CA SER A 151 -6.51 1.37 2.34
C SER A 151 -8.00 1.32 2.65
N PHE A 152 -8.54 2.35 3.32
CA PHE A 152 -9.94 2.45 3.72
C PHE A 152 -10.75 3.41 2.86
N ILE A 153 -10.11 4.41 2.28
CA ILE A 153 -10.78 5.42 1.44
C ILE A 153 -11.05 4.81 0.06
N VAL A 154 -12.29 4.92 -0.38
CA VAL A 154 -12.69 4.55 -1.75
C VAL A 154 -11.87 5.38 -2.73
N LYS A 155 -11.24 4.73 -3.69
CA LYS A 155 -10.49 5.43 -4.74
C LYS A 155 -11.48 6.13 -5.65
N PRO A 156 -11.42 7.47 -5.82
CA PRO A 156 -12.37 8.23 -6.62
C PRO A 156 -12.19 8.06 -8.14
N LYS A 157 -11.39 7.10 -8.59
CA LYS A 157 -11.24 6.76 -10.00
C LYS A 157 -12.26 5.70 -10.38
N ASP A 158 -12.63 5.68 -11.67
CA ASP A 158 -13.60 4.77 -12.25
C ASP A 158 -13.43 3.35 -11.71
N SER A 159 -14.52 2.76 -11.23
CA SER A 159 -14.52 1.41 -10.73
C SER A 159 -14.30 0.45 -11.89
N CYS A 160 -13.24 -0.34 -11.85
CA CYS A 160 -13.05 -1.41 -12.79
C CYS A 160 -14.18 -2.44 -12.59
N GLU A 161 -14.82 -2.83 -13.69
CA GLU A 161 -15.83 -3.88 -13.72
C GLU A 161 -15.32 -5.17 -13.05
N LYS A 162 -16.18 -5.85 -12.29
CA LYS A 162 -15.80 -7.03 -11.49
C LYS A 162 -15.01 -8.06 -12.29
N MET A 163 -15.47 -8.38 -13.50
CA MET A 163 -14.87 -9.43 -14.35
C MET A 163 -13.53 -9.02 -14.99
N LYS A 164 -13.25 -7.72 -15.09
CA LYS A 164 -11.97 -7.19 -15.59
C LYS A 164 -10.89 -7.08 -14.51
N LYS A 165 -11.23 -7.27 -13.23
CA LYS A 165 -10.25 -7.19 -12.14
C LYS A 165 -9.25 -8.33 -12.22
N CYS A 166 -7.96 -7.97 -12.11
CA CYS A 166 -6.82 -8.87 -12.07
C CYS A 166 -6.26 -9.00 -10.64
N GLY A 167 -5.45 -10.06 -10.41
CA GLY A 167 -4.80 -10.23 -9.11
C GLY A 167 -5.78 -10.45 -7.97
N VAL A 168 -6.76 -11.33 -8.13
CA VAL A 168 -7.84 -11.52 -7.16
C VAL A 168 -7.84 -12.91 -6.54
N VAL A 169 -8.27 -12.99 -5.28
CA VAL A 169 -8.77 -14.22 -4.66
C VAL A 169 -10.29 -14.12 -4.67
N TYR A 170 -10.94 -15.14 -5.14
CA TYR A 170 -12.38 -15.15 -5.37
C TYR A 170 -13.04 -16.41 -4.77
N SER A 171 -14.33 -16.33 -4.55
CA SER A 171 -15.16 -17.50 -4.26
C SER A 171 -16.28 -17.64 -5.27
N VAL A 172 -16.57 -18.90 -5.63
CA VAL A 172 -17.67 -19.29 -6.51
C VAL A 172 -18.52 -20.30 -5.76
N LYS A 173 -19.83 -20.19 -5.87
CA LYS A 173 -20.77 -21.17 -5.33
C LYS A 173 -21.39 -22.01 -6.44
N CYS A 174 -21.69 -23.27 -6.13
CA CYS A 174 -22.56 -24.06 -6.97
C CYS A 174 -24.00 -23.52 -6.86
N GLY A 175 -24.67 -23.32 -8.01
CA GLY A 175 -26.04 -22.80 -8.02
C GLY A 175 -27.09 -23.78 -7.47
N THR A 176 -26.75 -25.08 -7.39
CA THR A 176 -27.69 -26.14 -6.96
C THR A 176 -27.44 -26.58 -5.51
N CYS A 177 -26.18 -26.90 -5.16
CA CYS A 177 -25.86 -27.46 -3.83
C CYS A 177 -25.15 -26.47 -2.90
N GLU A 178 -24.99 -25.22 -3.30
CA GLU A 178 -24.35 -24.11 -2.57
C GLU A 178 -22.91 -24.36 -2.09
N LYS A 179 -22.31 -25.50 -2.47
CA LYS A 179 -20.90 -25.77 -2.15
C LYS A 179 -20.01 -24.68 -2.71
N GLU A 180 -19.08 -24.19 -1.88
CA GLU A 180 -18.18 -23.08 -2.22
C GLU A 180 -16.82 -23.61 -2.70
N TYR A 181 -16.24 -22.92 -3.69
CA TYR A 181 -14.87 -23.04 -4.13
C TYR A 181 -14.16 -21.70 -3.93
N ILE A 182 -12.93 -21.71 -3.45
CA ILE A 182 -12.06 -20.54 -3.36
C ILE A 182 -10.85 -20.75 -4.24
N GLY A 183 -10.52 -19.75 -5.07
CA GLY A 183 -9.35 -19.78 -5.95
C GLY A 183 -8.71 -18.43 -6.11
N GLU A 184 -7.53 -18.42 -6.75
CA GLU A 184 -6.80 -17.21 -7.10
C GLU A 184 -6.56 -17.09 -8.60
N THR A 185 -6.38 -15.87 -9.08
CA THR A 185 -5.94 -15.62 -10.45
C THR A 185 -5.14 -14.34 -10.54
N ALA A 186 -4.04 -14.37 -11.33
CA ALA A 186 -3.32 -13.16 -11.71
C ALA A 186 -4.02 -12.44 -12.88
N ARG A 187 -4.72 -13.20 -13.73
CA ARG A 187 -5.42 -12.71 -14.93
C ARG A 187 -6.75 -12.09 -14.58
N ALA A 188 -7.44 -11.54 -15.57
CA ALA A 188 -8.79 -11.02 -15.38
C ALA A 188 -9.73 -12.14 -14.87
N LEU A 189 -10.57 -11.80 -13.88
CA LEU A 189 -11.48 -12.74 -13.26
C LEU A 189 -12.38 -13.44 -14.29
N GLY A 190 -12.91 -12.68 -15.27
CA GLY A 190 -13.75 -13.22 -16.34
C GLY A 190 -13.06 -14.28 -17.19
N THR A 191 -11.76 -14.13 -17.45
CA THR A 191 -10.97 -15.16 -18.15
C THR A 191 -10.91 -16.44 -17.34
N ARG A 192 -10.67 -16.33 -16.03
CA ARG A 192 -10.62 -17.49 -15.14
C ARG A 192 -11.98 -18.16 -14.99
N MET A 193 -13.05 -17.38 -14.96
CA MET A 193 -14.42 -17.94 -14.90
C MET A 193 -14.77 -18.72 -16.16
N LYS A 194 -14.40 -18.22 -17.34
CA LYS A 194 -14.56 -18.96 -18.60
C LYS A 194 -13.82 -20.30 -18.59
N GLU A 195 -12.59 -20.34 -18.09
CA GLU A 195 -11.82 -21.58 -17.96
C GLU A 195 -12.52 -22.63 -17.09
N HIS A 196 -13.21 -22.19 -16.03
CA HIS A 196 -14.00 -23.09 -15.18
C HIS A 196 -15.25 -23.64 -15.87
N THR A 197 -15.80 -22.94 -16.86
CA THR A 197 -17.02 -23.34 -17.56
C THR A 197 -16.78 -24.06 -18.85
N ASP A 198 -15.65 -23.81 -19.52
CA ASP A 198 -15.38 -24.37 -20.87
C ASP A 198 -15.03 -25.89 -20.86
N GLY A 199 -15.00 -26.52 -19.69
CA GLY A 199 -14.71 -27.97 -19.54
C GLY A 199 -13.33 -28.43 -20.01
N LYS A 200 -12.53 -27.50 -20.58
CA LYS A 200 -11.21 -27.83 -21.14
C LYS A 200 -10.12 -28.08 -20.12
N HIS A 201 -10.35 -27.59 -18.88
CA HIS A 201 -9.39 -27.71 -17.78
C HIS A 201 -9.86 -28.73 -16.75
N GLN A 202 -9.70 -30.01 -17.03
CA GLN A 202 -10.05 -31.15 -16.16
C GLN A 202 -9.38 -31.10 -14.78
N SER A 203 -8.36 -30.25 -14.57
CA SER A 203 -7.70 -30.07 -13.27
C SER A 203 -8.46 -29.15 -12.30
N SER A 204 -9.57 -28.54 -12.72
CA SER A 204 -10.34 -27.65 -11.84
C SER A 204 -11.35 -28.43 -11.00
N ALA A 205 -11.33 -28.25 -9.69
CA ALA A 205 -12.32 -28.84 -8.78
C ALA A 205 -13.77 -28.43 -9.10
N ILE A 206 -13.98 -27.27 -9.71
CA ILE A 206 -15.27 -26.80 -10.20
C ILE A 206 -15.71 -27.67 -11.40
N THR A 207 -14.82 -27.86 -12.35
CA THR A 207 -15.10 -28.67 -13.56
C THR A 207 -15.43 -30.11 -13.17
N GLU A 208 -14.65 -30.74 -12.29
CA GLU A 208 -14.92 -32.09 -11.76
C GLU A 208 -16.29 -32.17 -11.08
N HIS A 209 -16.62 -31.19 -10.24
CA HIS A 209 -17.93 -31.13 -9.58
C HIS A 209 -19.06 -31.04 -10.60
N GLN A 210 -18.90 -30.28 -11.68
CA GLN A 210 -19.88 -30.18 -12.76
C GLN A 210 -20.03 -31.52 -13.52
N GLU A 211 -18.92 -32.19 -13.81
CA GLU A 211 -18.92 -33.48 -14.52
C GLU A 211 -19.57 -34.61 -13.72
N VAL A 212 -19.23 -34.65 -12.39
CA VAL A 212 -19.74 -35.75 -11.52
C VAL A 212 -21.21 -35.54 -11.12
N THR A 213 -21.64 -34.31 -10.89
CA THR A 213 -22.96 -34.02 -10.33
C THR A 213 -23.97 -33.46 -11.33
N GLY A 214 -23.51 -33.03 -12.51
CA GLY A 214 -24.31 -32.25 -13.46
C GLY A 214 -24.71 -30.86 -13.01
N HIS A 215 -24.24 -30.42 -11.84
CA HIS A 215 -24.54 -29.12 -11.32
C HIS A 215 -23.72 -28.05 -12.04
N ARG A 216 -24.28 -26.84 -12.20
CA ARG A 216 -23.56 -25.68 -12.76
C ARG A 216 -23.18 -24.70 -11.66
N CYS A 217 -21.95 -24.20 -11.72
CA CYS A 217 -21.53 -23.11 -10.82
C CYS A 217 -22.15 -21.79 -11.27
N ASP A 218 -22.61 -21.02 -10.31
CA ASP A 218 -23.15 -19.67 -10.54
C ASP A 218 -22.00 -18.67 -10.61
N ILE A 219 -21.63 -18.31 -11.87
CA ILE A 219 -20.56 -17.34 -12.14
C ILE A 219 -20.95 -15.93 -11.69
N ASP A 220 -22.23 -15.58 -11.76
CA ASP A 220 -22.69 -14.24 -11.39
C ASP A 220 -22.62 -14.03 -9.88
N SER A 221 -22.76 -15.12 -9.10
CA SER A 221 -22.57 -15.11 -7.64
C SER A 221 -21.10 -15.00 -7.21
N THR A 222 -20.13 -15.07 -8.16
CA THR A 222 -18.70 -14.96 -7.83
C THR A 222 -18.41 -13.72 -7.00
N LYS A 223 -17.74 -13.91 -5.87
CA LYS A 223 -17.35 -12.81 -4.97
C LYS A 223 -15.83 -12.66 -4.96
N ILE A 224 -15.34 -11.42 -5.11
CA ILE A 224 -13.94 -11.11 -4.88
C ILE A 224 -13.73 -10.96 -3.38
N LEU A 225 -12.91 -11.84 -2.80
CA LEU A 225 -12.61 -11.86 -1.37
C LEU A 225 -11.50 -10.87 -1.01
N THR A 226 -10.48 -10.77 -1.90
CA THR A 226 -9.37 -9.82 -1.75
C THR A 226 -8.67 -9.60 -3.08
N GLN A 227 -7.95 -8.49 -3.21
CA GLN A 227 -7.13 -8.18 -4.39
C GLN A 227 -5.66 -8.05 -3.96
N GLU A 228 -4.77 -8.70 -4.70
CA GLU A 228 -3.33 -8.66 -4.50
C GLU A 228 -2.62 -9.00 -5.81
N GLU A 229 -1.84 -8.10 -6.34
CA GLU A 229 -1.15 -8.27 -7.62
C GLU A 229 0.03 -9.24 -7.54
N ARG A 230 0.73 -9.26 -6.39
CA ARG A 230 1.92 -10.08 -6.19
C ARG A 230 1.54 -11.54 -5.96
N LEU A 231 2.25 -12.44 -6.62
CA LEU A 231 1.97 -13.88 -6.62
C LEU A 231 1.95 -14.50 -5.21
N PHE A 232 3.04 -14.41 -4.46
CA PHE A 232 3.14 -15.06 -3.15
C PHE A 232 2.15 -14.52 -2.11
N PRO A 233 2.00 -13.20 -1.92
CA PRO A 233 0.97 -12.68 -1.03
C PRO A 233 -0.45 -13.10 -1.44
N ARG A 234 -0.75 -13.23 -2.74
CA ARG A 234 -2.06 -13.68 -3.23
C ARG A 234 -2.31 -15.14 -2.89
N LYS A 235 -1.34 -16.04 -3.13
CA LYS A 235 -1.42 -17.45 -2.72
C LYS A 235 -1.59 -17.63 -1.22
N ILE A 236 -0.87 -16.84 -0.41
CA ILE A 236 -1.04 -16.85 1.04
C ILE A 236 -2.46 -16.41 1.42
N ARG A 237 -2.98 -15.35 0.80
CA ARG A 237 -4.36 -14.88 1.06
C ARG A 237 -5.42 -15.91 0.67
N GLU A 238 -5.22 -16.61 -0.45
CA GLU A 238 -6.07 -17.74 -0.86
C GLU A 238 -6.07 -18.81 0.22
N ALA A 239 -4.91 -19.34 0.61
CA ALA A 239 -4.79 -20.37 1.63
C ALA A 239 -5.41 -19.97 2.97
N LEU A 240 -5.20 -18.72 3.42
CA LEU A 240 -5.84 -18.20 4.63
C LEU A 240 -7.37 -18.20 4.51
N LYS A 241 -7.93 -17.84 3.34
CA LYS A 241 -9.37 -17.88 3.10
C LYS A 241 -9.92 -19.30 3.04
N ILE A 242 -9.18 -20.25 2.46
CA ILE A 242 -9.51 -21.67 2.47
C ILE A 242 -9.54 -22.20 3.91
N HIS A 243 -8.53 -21.92 4.72
CA HIS A 243 -8.49 -22.33 6.12
C HIS A 243 -9.60 -21.69 6.96
N GLN A 244 -9.94 -20.43 6.69
CA GLN A 244 -11.00 -19.71 7.41
C GLN A 244 -12.40 -20.24 7.09
N ARG A 245 -12.69 -20.47 5.80
CA ARG A 245 -14.04 -20.80 5.32
C ARG A 245 -14.30 -22.28 5.12
N ARG A 246 -13.23 -23.09 4.96
CA ARG A 246 -13.27 -24.53 4.71
C ARG A 246 -14.21 -24.90 3.57
N PRO A 247 -14.01 -24.34 2.36
CA PRO A 247 -14.89 -24.57 1.22
C PRO A 247 -14.90 -26.04 0.82
N ALA A 248 -16.10 -26.55 0.52
CA ALA A 248 -16.31 -27.99 0.29
C ALA A 248 -15.75 -28.50 -1.07
N LEU A 249 -15.51 -27.60 -2.03
CA LEU A 249 -15.01 -27.97 -3.35
C LEU A 249 -13.48 -27.88 -3.49
N ASN A 250 -12.76 -27.28 -2.55
CA ASN A 250 -11.32 -27.24 -2.62
C ASN A 250 -10.70 -28.60 -2.30
N ARG A 251 -9.82 -29.10 -3.18
CA ARG A 251 -9.11 -30.37 -2.99
C ARG A 251 -7.95 -30.26 -2.00
N ASP A 252 -7.30 -29.10 -1.98
CA ASP A 252 -6.16 -28.80 -1.12
C ASP A 252 -6.39 -27.54 -0.30
N LYS A 253 -5.46 -27.26 0.62
CA LYS A 253 -5.50 -26.09 1.51
C LYS A 253 -4.75 -24.89 0.94
N GLY A 254 -4.31 -24.99 -0.31
CA GLY A 254 -3.51 -23.96 -0.97
C GLY A 254 -2.06 -23.92 -0.47
N TYR A 255 -1.47 -22.70 -0.44
CA TYR A 255 -0.10 -22.51 0.03
C TYR A 255 0.07 -22.89 1.50
N GLU A 256 1.16 -23.57 1.84
CA GLU A 256 1.44 -24.02 3.21
C GLU A 256 1.57 -22.83 4.17
N ILE A 257 0.73 -22.80 5.21
CA ILE A 257 0.70 -21.75 6.24
C ILE A 257 1.18 -22.34 7.56
N PRO A 258 2.19 -21.74 8.22
CA PRO A 258 2.65 -22.17 9.52
C PRO A 258 1.51 -22.27 10.55
N PRO A 259 1.46 -23.35 11.38
CA PRO A 259 0.36 -23.56 12.34
C PRO A 259 0.13 -22.40 13.31
N VAL A 260 1.20 -21.69 13.68
CA VAL A 260 1.14 -20.52 14.57
C VAL A 260 0.27 -19.40 13.95
N ILE A 261 0.38 -19.20 12.63
CA ILE A 261 -0.44 -18.17 11.93
C ILE A 261 -1.88 -18.62 11.86
N LEU A 262 -2.14 -19.92 11.64
CA LEU A 262 -3.51 -20.46 11.59
C LEU A 262 -4.26 -20.30 12.92
N GLN A 263 -3.56 -20.35 14.05
CA GLN A 263 -4.16 -20.12 15.37
C GLN A 263 -4.66 -18.69 15.58
N LEU A 264 -4.11 -17.72 14.83
CA LEU A 264 -4.48 -16.30 14.89
C LEU A 264 -5.68 -15.95 13.99
N LEU A 265 -6.15 -16.89 13.15
CA LEU A 265 -7.30 -16.64 12.28
C LEU A 265 -8.59 -16.61 13.10
N PRO A 266 -9.42 -15.54 12.96
CA PRO A 266 -10.74 -15.53 13.54
C PRO A 266 -11.55 -16.69 12.94
N ARG A 267 -12.16 -17.50 13.79
CA ARG A 267 -13.09 -18.53 13.33
C ARG A 267 -14.39 -17.82 12.94
N ASP A 268 -14.82 -17.96 11.69
CA ASP A 268 -16.15 -17.51 11.28
C ASP A 268 -17.18 -18.37 11.99
N PHE A 269 -18.00 -17.75 12.83
CA PHE A 269 -19.04 -18.36 13.68
C PHE A 269 -20.23 -18.95 12.88
N ARG A 270 -20.12 -19.22 11.59
CA ARG A 270 -21.23 -19.68 10.73
C ARG A 270 -21.28 -21.19 10.47
N SER A 271 -20.74 -22.03 11.34
CA SER A 271 -20.84 -23.50 11.18
C SER A 271 -21.45 -24.21 12.39
N HIS A 272 -22.41 -23.61 13.06
CA HIS A 272 -23.25 -24.31 14.05
C HIS A 272 -24.71 -24.02 13.79
N VAL A 273 -25.26 -24.49 12.68
CA VAL A 273 -26.68 -24.84 12.56
C VAL A 273 -26.73 -25.98 11.53
N THR A 274 -26.71 -27.17 11.99
CA THR A 274 -27.47 -28.36 11.56
C THR A 274 -26.84 -29.62 12.12
N SER A 275 -27.20 -30.00 13.31
CA SER A 275 -27.40 -31.40 13.65
C SER A 275 -28.21 -31.46 14.95
N THR A 276 -29.50 -31.19 14.82
CA THR A 276 -30.55 -31.73 15.65
C THR A 276 -31.75 -31.89 14.74
N HIS A 277 -31.91 -33.12 14.28
CA HIS A 277 -33.17 -33.80 14.14
C HIS A 277 -32.90 -35.23 13.68
N GLN A 278 -33.08 -36.12 14.64
CA GLN A 278 -33.66 -37.48 14.59
C GLN A 278 -33.52 -38.27 13.28
#